data_92fc3f7d13e0bab61d2ef4e898fcbd42
#
_entry.id   92fc3f7d13e0bab61d2ef4e898fcbd42
#
_cell.length_a   1.000
_cell.length_b   1.000
_cell.length_c   1.000
_cell.angle_alpha   90.00
_cell.angle_beta   90.00
_cell.angle_gamma   90.00
#
_symmetry.space_group_name_H-M   'P 1'
#
loop_
_entity.id
_entity.type
_entity.pdbx_description
1 polymer ?
#
loop_
_entity_poly.entity_id
_entity_poly.type
_entity_poly.pdbx_seq_one_letter_code
_entity_poly.pdbx_strand_id
1 'polypeptide(L)'
;MHSILRKLLLPAVAAAAAVALLAGTASRASAYPYIYSAGHADIGLGDEDTLELHLHAHGGAVINGVPLAADAEYPPPDVLIRVPQSTYNYIVSQGGRNSNPAWNPIGVAAGEPYWFLPFSNSGPAGAAALGAPFLGIGAEHVDLGVFDGDKLHLRLIAAGGSGPAAGGHFSAWIPGPDFYMATSDGISAADEIEVSVGGHDHYAFGFTKAGIYELTFEVRGTIGGNPVTDTATFHFEAVPEPASLALLGCGGALLGVAAFRKRRQR
;
A
#
# COMPACT_ATOMS: atom_id res chain seq x y z
N MET A 1 -28.42 -40.23 30.98
CA MET A 1 -27.37 -39.23 31.26
C MET A 1 -26.52 -38.77 30.07
N HIS A 2 -26.24 -39.64 29.06
CA HIS A 2 -25.38 -39.27 27.92
C HIS A 2 -25.97 -38.23 26.94
N SER A 3 -27.30 -38.09 26.84
CA SER A 3 -27.96 -37.18 25.88
C SER A 3 -27.94 -35.68 26.32
N ILE A 4 -27.89 -35.42 27.60
CA ILE A 4 -27.90 -34.02 28.15
C ILE A 4 -26.49 -33.41 28.02
N LEU A 5 -25.43 -34.19 28.23
CA LEU A 5 -24.05 -33.73 28.09
C LEU A 5 -23.70 -33.26 26.67
N ARG A 6 -24.23 -33.96 25.64
CA ARG A 6 -24.01 -33.54 24.21
C ARG A 6 -24.71 -32.24 23.84
N LYS A 7 -25.85 -31.92 24.48
CA LYS A 7 -26.60 -30.67 24.21
C LYS A 7 -25.98 -29.43 24.83
N LEU A 8 -25.18 -29.60 25.87
CA LEU A 8 -24.48 -28.48 26.54
C LEU A 8 -23.06 -28.22 26.00
N LEU A 9 -22.40 -29.24 25.43
CA LEU A 9 -21.04 -29.11 24.88
C LEU A 9 -20.97 -28.32 23.55
N LEU A 10 -21.98 -28.47 22.68
CA LEU A 10 -21.98 -27.77 21.38
C LEU A 10 -22.01 -26.23 21.47
N PRO A 11 -22.86 -25.60 22.33
CA PRO A 11 -22.85 -24.14 22.44
C PRO A 11 -21.60 -23.61 23.16
N ALA A 12 -21.00 -24.37 24.08
CA ALA A 12 -19.76 -23.96 24.78
C ALA A 12 -18.54 -23.99 23.85
N VAL A 13 -18.43 -24.97 22.96
CA VAL A 13 -17.36 -25.07 21.96
C VAL A 13 -17.50 -23.97 20.91
N ALA A 14 -18.72 -23.65 20.48
CA ALA A 14 -18.96 -22.53 19.54
C ALA A 14 -18.65 -21.15 20.15
N ALA A 15 -18.97 -20.96 21.44
CA ALA A 15 -18.63 -19.72 22.14
C ALA A 15 -17.12 -19.58 22.39
N ALA A 16 -16.42 -20.66 22.73
CA ALA A 16 -14.97 -20.66 22.92
C ALA A 16 -14.22 -20.40 21.59
N ALA A 17 -14.70 -20.97 20.48
CA ALA A 17 -14.14 -20.69 19.15
C ALA A 17 -14.36 -19.24 18.73
N ALA A 18 -15.51 -18.64 19.02
CA ALA A 18 -15.78 -17.22 18.72
C ALA A 18 -14.89 -16.27 19.56
N VAL A 19 -14.64 -16.58 20.83
CA VAL A 19 -13.75 -15.80 21.68
C VAL A 19 -12.29 -15.93 21.27
N ALA A 20 -11.84 -17.11 20.86
CA ALA A 20 -10.48 -17.32 20.36
C ALA A 20 -10.22 -16.59 19.01
N LEU A 21 -11.24 -16.49 18.13
CA LEU A 21 -11.13 -15.71 16.91
C LEU A 21 -11.15 -14.19 17.16
N LEU A 22 -11.91 -13.71 18.16
CA LEU A 22 -11.92 -12.29 18.56
C LEU A 22 -10.59 -11.86 19.22
N ALA A 23 -9.92 -12.74 19.93
CA ALA A 23 -8.60 -12.48 20.51
C ALA A 23 -7.49 -12.37 19.46
N GLY A 24 -7.67 -12.96 18.27
CA GLY A 24 -6.72 -12.88 17.15
C GLY A 24 -6.78 -11.58 16.35
N THR A 25 -7.80 -10.72 16.59
CA THR A 25 -7.97 -9.42 15.91
C THR A 25 -7.55 -8.22 16.78
N ALA A 26 -6.83 -8.46 17.88
CA ALA A 26 -6.20 -7.37 18.60
C ALA A 26 -5.31 -6.61 17.62
N SER A 27 -5.73 -5.40 17.26
CA SER A 27 -4.93 -4.46 16.45
C SER A 27 -3.55 -4.40 17.07
N ARG A 28 -2.52 -4.92 16.39
CA ARG A 28 -1.15 -4.63 16.79
C ARG A 28 -1.06 -3.10 16.77
N ALA A 29 -0.72 -2.50 17.90
CA ALA A 29 -0.34 -1.09 17.90
C ALA A 29 0.65 -0.92 16.75
N SER A 30 0.38 0.00 15.82
CA SER A 30 1.27 0.26 14.71
C SER A 30 2.62 0.64 15.29
N ALA A 31 3.69 0.02 14.82
CA ALA A 31 5.05 0.42 15.17
C ALA A 31 5.38 1.82 14.60
N TYR A 32 4.54 2.32 13.69
CA TYR A 32 4.72 3.58 12.99
C TYR A 32 3.85 4.67 13.63
N PRO A 33 4.45 5.81 14.04
CA PRO A 33 3.73 6.96 14.61
C PRO A 33 2.71 7.57 13.65
N TYR A 34 2.97 7.50 12.34
CA TYR A 34 2.15 8.13 11.32
C TYR A 34 1.65 7.10 10.32
N ILE A 35 0.34 7.08 10.07
CA ILE A 35 -0.30 6.23 9.07
C ILE A 35 -0.91 7.14 8.00
N TYR A 36 -0.31 7.18 6.82
CA TYR A 36 -0.85 7.87 5.66
C TYR A 36 -1.83 6.96 4.91
N SER A 37 -3.08 7.38 4.76
CA SER A 37 -4.16 6.51 4.29
C SER A 37 -5.01 7.05 3.15
N ALA A 38 -4.97 8.34 2.86
CA ALA A 38 -5.70 8.96 1.74
C ALA A 38 -5.22 10.39 1.47
N GLY A 39 -5.67 10.99 0.37
CA GLY A 39 -5.31 12.33 -0.07
C GLY A 39 -3.99 12.35 -0.82
N HIS A 40 -3.42 13.55 -1.04
CA HIS A 40 -2.21 13.74 -1.84
C HIS A 40 -0.97 13.84 -0.95
N ALA A 41 0.07 13.11 -1.31
CA ALA A 41 1.41 13.25 -0.78
C ALA A 41 2.44 12.81 -1.81
N ASP A 42 3.69 13.21 -1.63
CA ASP A 42 4.81 12.84 -2.49
C ASP A 42 5.96 12.21 -1.68
N ILE A 43 6.67 11.28 -2.29
CA ILE A 43 8.04 10.97 -1.88
C ILE A 43 8.88 12.18 -2.26
N GLY A 44 9.16 13.04 -1.29
CA GLY A 44 9.97 14.25 -1.46
C GLY A 44 11.44 13.89 -1.61
N LEU A 45 12.11 14.49 -2.60
CA LEU A 45 13.49 14.16 -2.98
C LEU A 45 14.53 15.12 -2.39
N GLY A 46 14.11 16.19 -1.76
CA GLY A 46 14.99 17.18 -1.15
C GLY A 46 14.25 18.43 -0.73
N ASP A 47 14.98 19.32 -0.06
CA ASP A 47 14.53 20.63 0.37
C ASP A 47 15.63 21.67 0.10
N GLU A 48 15.26 22.79 -0.53
CA GLU A 48 16.16 23.88 -0.96
C GLU A 48 17.40 23.36 -1.74
N ASP A 49 18.56 23.31 -1.13
CA ASP A 49 19.84 22.91 -1.73
C ASP A 49 20.35 21.53 -1.26
N THR A 50 19.52 20.77 -0.54
CA THR A 50 19.88 19.46 0.03
C THR A 50 19.03 18.32 -0.53
N LEU A 51 19.63 17.11 -0.63
CA LEU A 51 18.88 15.89 -0.84
C LEU A 51 18.46 15.30 0.49
N GLU A 52 17.16 15.12 0.66
CA GLU A 52 16.57 14.47 1.83
C GLU A 52 15.29 13.74 1.42
N LEU A 53 15.27 12.43 1.62
CA LEU A 53 14.08 11.65 1.36
C LEU A 53 13.09 11.77 2.52
N HIS A 54 11.88 12.24 2.23
CA HIS A 54 10.80 12.39 3.21
C HIS A 54 9.44 12.09 2.58
N LEU A 55 8.38 11.95 3.37
CA LEU A 55 7.00 12.02 2.89
C LEU A 55 6.52 13.47 3.01
N HIS A 56 6.34 14.17 1.88
CA HIS A 56 5.69 15.47 1.81
C HIS A 56 4.19 15.28 1.67
N ALA A 57 3.43 15.50 2.75
CA ALA A 57 1.98 15.34 2.75
C ALA A 57 1.30 16.68 2.59
N HIS A 58 0.50 16.84 1.53
CA HIS A 58 -0.22 18.08 1.25
C HIS A 58 -1.45 18.26 2.15
N GLY A 59 -1.93 19.50 2.29
CA GLY A 59 -3.18 19.80 2.99
C GLY A 59 -4.34 18.95 2.47
N GLY A 60 -5.07 18.31 3.38
CA GLY A 60 -6.11 17.33 3.06
C GLY A 60 -5.63 15.88 3.02
N ALA A 61 -4.32 15.59 3.01
CA ALA A 61 -3.81 14.23 3.22
C ALA A 61 -4.24 13.69 4.58
N VAL A 62 -4.60 12.42 4.65
CA VAL A 62 -5.15 11.80 5.87
C VAL A 62 -4.05 11.05 6.61
N ILE A 63 -3.61 11.62 7.73
CA ILE A 63 -2.63 11.03 8.64
C ILE A 63 -3.35 10.60 9.92
N ASN A 64 -3.19 9.35 10.31
CA ASN A 64 -3.85 8.75 11.50
C ASN A 64 -5.39 8.92 11.49
N GLY A 65 -6.00 8.91 10.30
CA GLY A 65 -7.43 9.09 10.12
C GLY A 65 -7.93 10.54 10.19
N VAL A 66 -7.02 11.52 10.27
CA VAL A 66 -7.34 12.96 10.34
C VAL A 66 -6.78 13.69 9.12
N PRO A 67 -7.59 14.45 8.37
CA PRO A 67 -7.09 15.30 7.30
C PRO A 67 -6.19 16.40 7.84
N LEU A 68 -5.04 16.61 7.19
CA LEU A 68 -4.12 17.72 7.50
C LEU A 68 -4.75 19.06 7.14
N ALA A 69 -4.53 20.05 7.99
CA ALA A 69 -4.96 21.43 7.75
C ALA A 69 -4.03 22.20 6.80
N ALA A 70 -2.77 21.78 6.70
CA ALA A 70 -1.72 22.35 5.86
C ALA A 70 -0.70 21.25 5.53
N ASP A 71 0.24 21.56 4.66
CA ASP A 71 1.32 20.67 4.28
C ASP A 71 2.21 20.32 5.48
N ALA A 72 2.75 19.12 5.48
CA ALA A 72 3.61 18.62 6.55
C ALA A 72 4.56 17.54 6.02
N GLU A 73 5.74 17.48 6.60
CA GLU A 73 6.77 16.50 6.26
C GLU A 73 6.94 15.46 7.36
N TYR A 74 7.22 14.24 6.93
CA TYR A 74 7.37 13.11 7.82
C TYR A 74 8.61 12.28 7.44
N PRO A 75 9.47 11.92 8.42
CA PRO A 75 10.61 11.06 8.16
C PRO A 75 10.15 9.64 7.74
N PRO A 76 10.73 9.04 6.69
CA PRO A 76 10.27 7.78 6.12
C PRO A 76 10.15 6.61 7.11
N PRO A 77 11.08 6.45 8.11
CA PRO A 77 10.97 5.34 9.06
C PRO A 77 9.75 5.42 9.98
N ASP A 78 9.19 6.62 10.15
CA ASP A 78 8.06 6.86 11.05
C ASP A 78 6.70 6.74 10.35
N VAL A 79 6.68 6.59 9.02
CA VAL A 79 5.46 6.55 8.21
C VAL A 79 5.15 5.15 7.71
N LEU A 80 3.87 4.76 7.84
CA LEU A 80 3.30 3.62 7.15
C LEU A 80 2.31 4.11 6.09
N ILE A 81 2.63 3.89 4.81
CA ILE A 81 1.76 4.22 3.68
C ILE A 81 0.80 3.05 3.46
N ARG A 82 -0.49 3.29 3.65
CA ARG A 82 -1.50 2.23 3.60
C ARG A 82 -2.08 2.07 2.21
N VAL A 83 -1.96 0.85 1.65
CA VAL A 83 -2.58 0.45 0.39
C VAL A 83 -3.86 -0.33 0.71
N PRO A 84 -5.06 0.29 0.54
CA PRO A 84 -6.29 -0.29 1.07
C PRO A 84 -6.79 -1.48 0.23
N GLN A 85 -7.61 -2.35 0.84
CA GLN A 85 -8.24 -3.50 0.17
C GLN A 85 -9.14 -3.08 -1.01
N SER A 86 -9.70 -1.88 -1.01
CA SER A 86 -10.52 -1.37 -2.10
C SER A 86 -9.78 -1.40 -3.45
N THR A 87 -8.47 -1.15 -3.47
CA THR A 87 -7.66 -1.21 -4.68
C THR A 87 -7.51 -2.64 -5.20
N TYR A 88 -7.30 -3.61 -4.32
CA TYR A 88 -7.31 -5.03 -4.68
C TYR A 88 -8.67 -5.47 -5.23
N ASN A 89 -9.77 -5.09 -4.55
CA ASN A 89 -11.13 -5.41 -4.98
C ASN A 89 -11.46 -4.79 -6.34
N TYR A 90 -10.93 -3.61 -6.63
CA TYR A 90 -11.03 -3.02 -7.96
C TYR A 90 -10.38 -3.92 -9.01
N ILE A 91 -9.13 -4.38 -8.81
CA ILE A 91 -8.44 -5.29 -9.74
C ILE A 91 -9.21 -6.62 -9.88
N VAL A 92 -9.74 -7.20 -8.80
CA VAL A 92 -10.62 -8.37 -8.85
C VAL A 92 -11.82 -8.11 -9.76
N SER A 93 -12.48 -6.94 -9.65
CA SER A 93 -13.63 -6.58 -10.48
C SER A 93 -13.30 -6.41 -11.97
N GLN A 94 -12.03 -6.14 -12.30
CA GLN A 94 -11.53 -6.05 -13.68
C GLN A 94 -11.06 -7.42 -14.22
N GLY A 95 -11.17 -8.50 -13.44
CA GLY A 95 -10.72 -9.83 -13.84
C GLY A 95 -9.23 -10.11 -13.57
N GLY A 96 -8.62 -9.36 -12.67
CA GLY A 96 -7.21 -9.51 -12.30
C GLY A 96 -6.24 -8.80 -13.27
N ARG A 97 -4.95 -9.15 -13.18
CA ARG A 97 -3.90 -8.62 -14.06
C ARG A 97 -4.21 -8.88 -15.54
N ASN A 98 -4.07 -7.86 -16.37
CA ASN A 98 -4.22 -7.97 -17.82
C ASN A 98 -3.29 -9.07 -18.39
N SER A 99 -3.78 -9.83 -19.36
CA SER A 99 -3.04 -10.95 -19.98
C SER A 99 -1.92 -10.51 -20.93
N ASN A 100 -1.86 -9.24 -21.35
CA ASN A 100 -0.77 -8.73 -22.19
C ASN A 100 0.56 -8.89 -21.44
N PRO A 101 1.60 -9.51 -22.08
CA PRO A 101 2.93 -9.69 -21.46
C PRO A 101 3.60 -8.42 -20.96
N ALA A 102 3.26 -7.25 -21.52
CA ALA A 102 3.75 -5.95 -21.02
C ALA A 102 3.42 -5.70 -19.53
N TRP A 103 2.42 -6.42 -18.95
CA TRP A 103 2.08 -6.36 -17.54
C TRP A 103 2.82 -7.38 -16.67
N ASN A 104 3.72 -8.20 -17.23
CA ASN A 104 4.47 -9.19 -16.46
C ASN A 104 5.29 -8.58 -15.29
N PRO A 105 5.84 -7.35 -15.40
CA PRO A 105 6.59 -6.74 -14.30
C PRO A 105 5.80 -6.50 -13.01
N ILE A 106 4.46 -6.57 -13.03
CA ILE A 106 3.65 -6.62 -11.79
C ILE A 106 4.06 -7.79 -10.88
N GLY A 107 4.46 -8.94 -11.47
CA GLY A 107 4.92 -10.10 -10.70
C GLY A 107 3.83 -11.07 -10.25
N VAL A 108 2.60 -10.97 -10.81
CA VAL A 108 1.53 -11.99 -10.66
C VAL A 108 1.14 -12.57 -12.02
N ALA A 109 0.52 -13.74 -12.03
CA ALA A 109 0.02 -14.33 -13.27
C ALA A 109 -1.16 -13.54 -13.86
N ALA A 110 -1.44 -13.71 -15.16
CA ALA A 110 -2.62 -13.13 -15.79
C ALA A 110 -3.90 -13.62 -15.09
N GLY A 111 -4.80 -12.69 -14.80
CA GLY A 111 -6.03 -12.98 -14.05
C GLY A 111 -5.87 -12.96 -12.52
N GLU A 112 -4.65 -12.92 -12.00
CA GLU A 112 -4.40 -12.80 -10.57
C GLU A 112 -4.53 -11.34 -10.11
N PRO A 113 -5.15 -11.07 -8.96
CA PRO A 113 -5.27 -9.72 -8.43
C PRO A 113 -4.00 -9.26 -7.68
N TYR A 114 -3.89 -7.96 -7.48
CA TYR A 114 -2.83 -7.31 -6.73
C TYR A 114 -3.35 -6.00 -6.11
N TRP A 115 -2.68 -5.47 -5.10
CA TRP A 115 -2.94 -4.13 -4.54
C TRP A 115 -2.21 -3.09 -5.35
N PHE A 116 -2.75 -1.86 -5.41
CA PHE A 116 -2.04 -0.75 -6.04
C PHE A 116 -2.40 0.61 -5.43
N LEU A 117 -1.47 1.56 -5.50
CA LEU A 117 -1.77 2.98 -5.37
C LEU A 117 -2.00 3.55 -6.77
N PRO A 118 -3.09 4.32 -6.97
CA PRO A 118 -3.45 4.83 -8.29
C PRO A 118 -2.51 5.90 -8.84
N PHE A 119 -2.24 5.82 -10.15
CA PHE A 119 -1.57 6.87 -10.93
C PHE A 119 -2.37 8.18 -10.98
N SER A 120 -3.69 8.14 -10.86
CA SER A 120 -4.57 9.30 -10.97
C SER A 120 -5.44 9.44 -9.73
N ASN A 121 -5.76 10.67 -9.34
CA ASN A 121 -6.71 10.93 -8.27
C ASN A 121 -8.17 10.75 -8.73
N SER A 122 -8.45 10.87 -10.02
CA SER A 122 -9.81 10.88 -10.59
C SER A 122 -10.17 9.60 -11.36
N GLY A 123 -11.46 9.44 -11.65
CA GLY A 123 -12.00 8.28 -12.36
C GLY A 123 -12.24 7.07 -11.45
N PRO A 124 -12.82 5.96 -11.98
CA PRO A 124 -13.21 4.80 -11.18
C PRO A 124 -12.02 4.02 -10.60
N ALA A 125 -10.83 4.14 -11.20
CA ALA A 125 -9.57 3.60 -10.70
C ALA A 125 -8.74 4.63 -9.92
N GLY A 126 -9.27 5.85 -9.71
CA GLY A 126 -8.56 6.93 -9.06
C GLY A 126 -8.53 6.82 -7.55
N ALA A 127 -7.55 7.45 -6.92
CA ALA A 127 -7.33 7.40 -5.49
C ALA A 127 -8.55 7.87 -4.68
N ALA A 128 -9.21 8.95 -5.10
CA ALA A 128 -10.41 9.46 -4.44
C ALA A 128 -11.56 8.45 -4.45
N ALA A 129 -11.80 7.76 -5.58
CA ALA A 129 -12.88 6.78 -5.70
C ALA A 129 -12.59 5.50 -4.90
N LEU A 130 -11.32 5.14 -4.76
CA LEU A 130 -10.88 3.94 -4.04
C LEU A 130 -10.58 4.20 -2.56
N GLY A 131 -10.63 5.46 -2.10
CA GLY A 131 -10.24 5.83 -0.74
C GLY A 131 -8.79 5.46 -0.44
N ALA A 132 -7.91 5.66 -1.40
CA ALA A 132 -6.49 5.30 -1.35
C ALA A 132 -5.60 6.56 -1.29
N PRO A 133 -4.36 6.45 -0.83
CA PRO A 133 -3.33 7.45 -1.06
C PRO A 133 -3.18 7.79 -2.55
N PHE A 134 -3.04 9.07 -2.86
CA PHE A 134 -2.60 9.58 -4.15
C PHE A 134 -1.16 10.01 -3.99
N LEU A 135 -0.25 9.05 -4.24
CA LEU A 135 1.17 9.20 -3.97
C LEU A 135 1.92 9.57 -5.26
N GLY A 136 2.69 10.65 -5.20
CA GLY A 136 3.61 11.07 -6.23
C GLY A 136 5.08 10.92 -5.82
N ILE A 137 5.95 11.42 -6.66
CA ILE A 137 7.38 11.62 -6.42
C ILE A 137 7.69 13.05 -6.79
N GLY A 138 8.18 13.86 -5.86
CA GLY A 138 8.31 15.30 -6.01
C GLY A 138 9.68 15.86 -5.63
N ALA A 139 10.11 16.86 -6.41
CA ALA A 139 11.27 17.71 -6.12
C ALA A 139 10.84 19.19 -6.09
N GLU A 140 9.60 19.45 -5.64
CA GLU A 140 8.96 20.78 -5.69
C GLU A 140 9.63 21.79 -4.78
N HIS A 141 10.23 21.33 -3.66
CA HIS A 141 10.92 22.15 -2.67
C HIS A 141 12.43 22.32 -2.95
N VAL A 142 12.92 21.69 -4.02
CA VAL A 142 14.33 21.81 -4.44
C VAL A 142 14.50 23.04 -5.32
N ASP A 143 15.50 23.84 -5.03
CA ASP A 143 15.78 25.08 -5.75
C ASP A 143 16.33 24.82 -7.15
N LEU A 144 15.80 25.53 -8.14
CA LEU A 144 16.30 25.50 -9.53
C LEU A 144 17.74 26.00 -9.60
N GLY A 145 18.56 25.34 -10.41
CA GLY A 145 19.96 25.72 -10.66
C GLY A 145 20.95 25.23 -9.58
N VAL A 146 20.50 24.54 -8.53
CA VAL A 146 21.35 23.91 -7.53
C VAL A 146 21.94 22.61 -8.10
N PHE A 147 21.09 21.75 -8.66
CA PHE A 147 21.53 20.48 -9.23
C PHE A 147 21.81 20.60 -10.73
N ASP A 148 22.86 19.95 -11.19
CA ASP A 148 23.31 20.01 -12.58
C ASP A 148 22.20 19.51 -13.51
N GLY A 149 21.76 20.37 -14.43
CA GLY A 149 20.71 20.08 -15.38
C GLY A 149 19.29 20.06 -14.79
N ASP A 150 19.10 20.50 -13.55
CA ASP A 150 17.82 20.49 -12.82
C ASP A 150 17.14 19.10 -12.84
N LYS A 151 17.94 18.06 -12.58
CA LYS A 151 17.51 16.66 -12.58
C LYS A 151 17.93 15.93 -11.33
N LEU A 152 16.99 15.19 -10.76
CA LEU A 152 17.21 14.22 -9.71
C LEU A 152 16.76 12.84 -10.18
N HIS A 153 17.33 11.80 -9.58
CA HIS A 153 17.01 10.41 -9.89
C HIS A 153 16.65 9.69 -8.60
N LEU A 154 15.47 9.06 -8.57
CA LEU A 154 15.06 8.18 -7.50
C LEU A 154 15.20 6.73 -7.95
N ARG A 155 16.06 5.96 -7.30
CA ARG A 155 16.34 4.57 -7.62
C ARG A 155 15.91 3.64 -6.49
N LEU A 156 15.25 2.54 -6.82
CA LEU A 156 15.01 1.44 -5.90
C LEU A 156 16.32 0.64 -5.74
N ILE A 157 16.86 0.55 -4.52
CA ILE A 157 18.11 -0.16 -4.25
C ILE A 157 17.93 -1.42 -3.40
N ALA A 158 16.83 -1.51 -2.63
CA ALA A 158 16.46 -2.72 -1.92
C ALA A 158 14.94 -2.80 -1.75
N ALA A 159 14.42 -4.02 -1.73
CA ALA A 159 13.03 -4.31 -1.41
C ALA A 159 12.96 -5.53 -0.49
N GLY A 160 12.22 -5.40 0.59
CA GLY A 160 11.93 -6.46 1.55
C GLY A 160 10.44 -6.54 1.82
N GLY A 161 10.06 -7.57 2.56
CA GLY A 161 8.69 -7.73 3.05
C GLY A 161 8.67 -8.61 4.28
N SER A 162 7.85 -8.26 5.24
CA SER A 162 7.70 -9.01 6.49
C SER A 162 6.32 -9.68 6.58
N GLY A 163 6.27 -10.79 7.30
CA GLY A 163 5.03 -11.56 7.46
C GLY A 163 4.49 -12.07 6.12
N PRO A 164 3.19 -11.86 5.81
CA PRO A 164 2.58 -12.32 4.56
C PRO A 164 3.17 -11.68 3.29
N ALA A 165 3.80 -10.49 3.38
CA ALA A 165 4.45 -9.84 2.25
C ALA A 165 5.77 -10.49 1.84
N ALA A 166 6.32 -11.41 2.64
CA ALA A 166 7.57 -12.10 2.31
C ALA A 166 7.50 -12.78 0.92
N GLY A 167 8.47 -12.44 0.04
CA GLY A 167 8.49 -12.88 -1.35
C GLY A 167 7.36 -12.29 -2.20
N GLY A 168 6.75 -11.18 -1.78
CA GLY A 168 5.91 -10.32 -2.63
C GLY A 168 6.76 -9.42 -3.52
N HIS A 169 6.17 -8.96 -4.61
CA HIS A 169 6.81 -8.05 -5.56
C HIS A 169 6.24 -6.64 -5.47
N PHE A 170 7.09 -5.67 -5.70
CA PHE A 170 6.76 -4.26 -5.88
C PHE A 170 6.99 -3.87 -7.33
N SER A 171 6.20 -2.92 -7.82
CA SER A 171 6.40 -2.30 -9.13
C SER A 171 5.90 -0.85 -9.16
N ALA A 172 6.52 0.00 -9.99
CA ALA A 172 6.10 1.37 -10.26
C ALA A 172 6.00 1.60 -11.77
N TRP A 173 4.86 2.16 -12.23
CA TRP A 173 4.60 2.37 -13.66
C TRP A 173 3.66 3.55 -13.93
N ILE A 174 3.62 3.98 -15.18
CA ILE A 174 2.57 4.87 -15.72
C ILE A 174 1.66 4.08 -16.68
N PRO A 175 0.41 4.55 -16.95
CA PRO A 175 -0.46 3.93 -17.92
C PRO A 175 0.20 3.81 -19.30
N GLY A 176 0.16 2.55 -19.85
CA GLY A 176 0.82 2.26 -21.13
C GLY A 176 1.05 0.78 -21.36
N PRO A 177 1.49 -0.10 -20.46
CA PRO A 177 2.12 0.12 -19.16
C PRO A 177 3.64 0.33 -19.32
N ASP A 178 4.14 1.47 -18.92
CA ASP A 178 5.56 1.76 -18.91
C ASP A 178 6.09 1.62 -17.50
N PHE A 179 6.87 0.56 -17.25
CA PHE A 179 7.45 0.26 -15.94
C PHE A 179 8.78 0.95 -15.76
N TYR A 180 8.95 1.59 -14.59
CA TYR A 180 10.18 2.24 -14.16
C TYR A 180 10.90 1.44 -13.08
N MET A 181 10.16 0.70 -12.25
CA MET A 181 10.70 -0.16 -11.21
C MET A 181 9.90 -1.45 -11.14
N ALA A 182 10.58 -2.60 -11.01
CA ALA A 182 9.93 -3.89 -10.81
C ALA A 182 10.86 -4.87 -10.08
N THR A 183 10.39 -5.45 -8.99
CA THR A 183 11.20 -6.43 -8.23
C THR A 183 10.99 -7.86 -8.68
N SER A 184 10.06 -8.12 -9.60
CA SER A 184 9.75 -9.46 -10.11
C SER A 184 10.84 -10.05 -11.01
N ASP A 185 11.66 -9.23 -11.62
CA ASP A 185 12.82 -9.58 -12.45
C ASP A 185 14.16 -9.29 -11.77
N GLY A 186 14.11 -8.83 -10.51
CA GLY A 186 15.26 -8.44 -9.69
C GLY A 186 15.56 -6.94 -9.78
N ILE A 187 16.14 -6.40 -8.71
CA ILE A 187 16.50 -4.99 -8.62
C ILE A 187 17.79 -4.73 -9.41
N SER A 188 17.79 -3.70 -10.23
CA SER A 188 18.90 -3.32 -11.09
C SER A 188 19.11 -1.80 -11.13
N ALA A 189 20.10 -1.33 -11.88
CA ALA A 189 20.29 0.11 -12.11
C ALA A 189 19.19 0.75 -12.98
N ALA A 190 18.36 -0.07 -13.64
CA ALA A 190 17.26 0.41 -14.47
C ALA A 190 15.99 0.71 -13.64
N ASP A 191 15.94 0.28 -12.37
CA ASP A 191 14.82 0.58 -11.47
C ASP A 191 14.92 2.01 -10.93
N GLU A 192 14.74 2.98 -11.81
CA GLU A 192 15.01 4.39 -11.58
C GLU A 192 13.97 5.29 -12.26
N ILE A 193 13.63 6.37 -11.59
CA ILE A 193 12.76 7.45 -12.07
C ILE A 193 13.56 8.75 -12.06
N GLU A 194 13.58 9.46 -13.19
CA GLU A 194 14.12 10.82 -13.30
C GLU A 194 13.01 11.82 -12.97
N VAL A 195 13.29 12.77 -12.09
CA VAL A 195 12.38 13.85 -11.68
C VAL A 195 13.03 15.21 -11.96
N SER A 196 12.28 16.12 -12.55
CA SER A 196 12.76 17.50 -12.75
C SER A 196 12.66 18.28 -11.44
N VAL A 197 13.70 19.04 -11.12
CA VAL A 197 13.69 19.98 -9.98
C VAL A 197 12.54 20.98 -10.15
N GLY A 198 11.85 21.29 -9.04
CA GLY A 198 10.67 22.14 -9.04
C GLY A 198 9.38 21.48 -9.53
N GLY A 199 9.41 20.19 -9.84
CA GLY A 199 8.23 19.44 -10.32
C GLY A 199 7.92 18.19 -9.50
N HIS A 200 6.74 17.60 -9.79
CA HIS A 200 6.39 16.27 -9.31
C HIS A 200 5.66 15.48 -10.41
N ASP A 201 5.75 14.16 -10.31
CA ASP A 201 5.08 13.22 -11.19
C ASP A 201 4.39 12.12 -10.38
N HIS A 202 3.31 11.55 -10.94
CA HIS A 202 2.59 10.45 -10.33
C HIS A 202 2.86 9.14 -11.04
N TYR A 203 2.88 8.07 -10.25
CA TYR A 203 3.05 6.69 -10.70
C TYR A 203 2.00 5.81 -10.02
N ALA A 204 1.64 4.70 -10.67
CA ALA A 204 0.96 3.63 -9.96
C ALA A 204 2.00 2.77 -9.26
N PHE A 205 1.74 2.36 -8.01
CA PHE A 205 2.62 1.49 -7.25
C PHE A 205 1.90 0.18 -6.95
N GLY A 206 2.45 -0.96 -7.38
CA GLY A 206 1.85 -2.28 -7.25
C GLY A 206 2.49 -3.14 -6.17
N PHE A 207 1.66 -3.97 -5.51
CA PHE A 207 2.04 -4.87 -4.43
C PHE A 207 1.33 -6.21 -4.60
N THR A 208 2.07 -7.32 -4.67
CA THR A 208 1.47 -8.61 -5.05
C THR A 208 0.96 -9.44 -3.89
N LYS A 209 1.35 -9.13 -2.66
CA LYS A 209 0.92 -9.83 -1.43
C LYS A 209 0.46 -8.84 -0.37
N ALA A 210 -0.44 -9.29 0.51
CA ALA A 210 -0.77 -8.55 1.71
C ALA A 210 0.42 -8.48 2.68
N GLY A 211 0.51 -7.40 3.48
CA GLY A 211 1.54 -7.23 4.51
C GLY A 211 2.39 -6.00 4.29
N ILE A 212 3.49 -5.88 5.05
CA ILE A 212 4.36 -4.71 5.03
C ILE A 212 5.53 -4.94 4.08
N TYR A 213 5.72 -4.00 3.16
CA TYR A 213 6.87 -3.87 2.28
C TYR A 213 7.81 -2.80 2.82
N GLU A 214 9.11 -3.09 2.77
CA GLU A 214 10.20 -2.19 3.11
C GLU A 214 10.96 -1.88 1.82
N LEU A 215 10.75 -0.68 1.26
CA LEU A 215 11.34 -0.24 0.01
C LEU A 215 12.41 0.80 0.30
N THR A 216 13.67 0.49 0.01
CA THR A 216 14.78 1.41 0.18
C THR A 216 15.09 2.09 -1.14
N PHE A 217 14.94 3.40 -1.13
CA PHE A 217 15.27 4.26 -2.27
C PHE A 217 16.55 5.04 -2.01
N GLU A 218 17.27 5.32 -3.08
CA GLU A 218 18.37 6.27 -3.16
C GLU A 218 17.92 7.43 -4.06
N VAL A 219 17.93 8.65 -3.55
CA VAL A 219 17.90 9.84 -4.39
C VAL A 219 19.32 10.26 -4.70
N ARG A 220 19.56 10.68 -5.94
CA ARG A 220 20.87 11.15 -6.39
C ARG A 220 20.76 12.31 -7.37
N GLY A 221 21.76 13.18 -7.30
CA GLY A 221 21.99 14.31 -8.19
C GLY A 221 23.46 14.64 -8.29
N THR A 222 23.79 15.70 -8.99
CA THR A 222 25.14 16.28 -9.05
C THR A 222 25.07 17.78 -8.78
N ILE A 223 26.08 18.30 -8.08
CA ILE A 223 26.26 19.74 -7.84
C ILE A 223 27.66 20.10 -8.29
N GLY A 224 27.77 20.89 -9.35
CA GLY A 224 29.07 21.28 -9.93
C GLY A 224 29.92 20.07 -10.34
N GLY A 225 29.31 19.02 -10.90
CA GLY A 225 29.92 17.78 -11.29
C GLY A 225 30.24 16.79 -10.16
N ASN A 226 29.93 17.11 -8.92
CA ASN A 226 30.13 16.20 -7.78
C ASN A 226 28.83 15.46 -7.47
N PRO A 227 28.84 14.12 -7.38
CA PRO A 227 27.65 13.36 -7.03
C PRO A 227 27.27 13.58 -5.55
N VAL A 228 25.98 13.72 -5.31
CA VAL A 228 25.36 13.79 -3.98
C VAL A 228 24.22 12.79 -3.92
N THR A 229 24.01 12.15 -2.77
CA THR A 229 22.99 11.12 -2.58
C THR A 229 22.41 11.17 -1.18
N ASP A 230 21.15 10.75 -1.05
CA ASP A 230 20.52 10.36 0.21
C ASP A 230 19.80 9.02 0.05
N THR A 231 19.55 8.33 1.16
CA THR A 231 18.94 6.99 1.14
C THR A 231 17.98 6.83 2.29
N ALA A 232 16.75 6.40 2.01
CA ALA A 232 15.77 6.11 3.04
C ALA A 232 14.91 4.88 2.71
N THR A 233 14.34 4.26 3.75
CA THR A 233 13.40 3.16 3.63
C THR A 233 11.99 3.64 3.92
N PHE A 234 11.09 3.47 2.96
CA PHE A 234 9.66 3.69 3.08
C PHE A 234 8.93 2.39 3.36
N HIS A 235 7.87 2.48 4.16
CA HIS A 235 7.05 1.34 4.55
C HIS A 235 5.67 1.43 3.94
N PHE A 236 5.25 0.37 3.23
CA PHE A 236 3.93 0.26 2.60
C PHE A 236 3.20 -0.95 3.18
N GLU A 237 1.94 -0.78 3.58
CA GLU A 237 1.10 -1.87 4.07
C GLU A 237 -0.02 -2.18 3.08
N ALA A 238 0.08 -3.28 2.34
CA ALA A 238 -1.04 -3.83 1.58
C ALA A 238 -2.01 -4.53 2.54
N VAL A 239 -3.14 -3.86 2.82
CA VAL A 239 -4.08 -4.27 3.89
C VAL A 239 -5.14 -5.21 3.32
N PRO A 240 -5.23 -6.48 3.77
CA PRO A 240 -6.38 -7.33 3.47
C PRO A 240 -7.62 -6.87 4.24
N GLU A 241 -8.81 -7.25 3.76
CA GLU A 241 -10.04 -7.00 4.52
C GLU A 241 -9.92 -7.60 5.93
N PRO A 242 -10.36 -6.86 6.97
CA PRO A 242 -10.38 -7.43 8.31
C PRO A 242 -11.17 -8.74 8.33
N ALA A 243 -10.60 -9.79 8.89
CA ALA A 243 -11.26 -11.10 9.04
C ALA A 243 -12.62 -11.01 9.79
N SER A 244 -12.85 -9.91 10.49
CA SER A 244 -14.13 -9.58 11.13
C SER A 244 -15.30 -9.49 10.15
N LEU A 245 -15.11 -9.02 8.91
CA LEU A 245 -16.17 -8.99 7.89
C LEU A 245 -16.51 -10.41 7.38
N ALA A 246 -15.50 -11.25 7.16
CA ALA A 246 -15.70 -12.66 6.82
C ALA A 246 -16.41 -13.41 7.95
N LEU A 247 -16.05 -13.10 9.20
CA LEU A 247 -16.67 -13.70 10.40
C LEU A 247 -18.13 -13.28 10.56
N LEU A 248 -18.44 -12.01 10.29
CA LEU A 248 -19.82 -11.47 10.34
C LEU A 248 -20.68 -12.16 9.27
N GLY A 249 -20.15 -12.37 8.06
CA GLY A 249 -20.79 -13.11 6.98
C GLY A 249 -21.06 -14.58 7.35
N CYS A 250 -20.07 -15.28 7.89
CA CYS A 250 -20.20 -16.66 8.35
C CYS A 250 -21.17 -16.78 9.54
N GLY A 251 -21.10 -15.88 10.53
CA GLY A 251 -22.00 -15.83 11.67
C GLY A 251 -23.46 -15.58 11.27
N GLY A 252 -23.69 -14.65 10.32
CA GLY A 252 -25.02 -14.38 9.76
C GLY A 252 -25.60 -15.56 9.01
N ALA A 253 -24.79 -16.25 8.19
CA ALA A 253 -25.21 -17.45 7.47
C ALA A 253 -25.59 -18.59 8.42
N LEU A 254 -24.82 -18.83 9.50
CA LEU A 254 -25.12 -19.85 10.53
C LEU A 254 -26.42 -19.54 11.28
N LEU A 255 -26.64 -18.27 11.64
CA LEU A 255 -27.89 -17.83 12.29
C LEU A 255 -29.08 -17.97 11.33
N GLY A 256 -28.92 -17.66 10.05
CA GLY A 256 -29.94 -17.87 9.01
C GLY A 256 -30.35 -19.33 8.86
N VAL A 257 -29.36 -20.24 8.78
CA VAL A 257 -29.59 -21.68 8.71
C VAL A 257 -30.29 -22.21 9.97
N ALA A 258 -29.90 -21.75 11.16
CA ALA A 258 -30.53 -22.13 12.42
C ALA A 258 -31.99 -21.68 12.50
N ALA A 259 -32.28 -20.42 12.08
CA ALA A 259 -33.63 -19.88 12.01
C ALA A 259 -34.52 -20.63 11.01
N PHE A 260 -33.97 -21.00 9.84
CA PHE A 260 -34.69 -21.75 8.81
C PHE A 260 -35.05 -23.17 9.26
N ARG A 261 -34.14 -23.86 9.97
CA ARG A 261 -34.40 -25.20 10.56
C ARG A 261 -35.49 -25.14 11.63
N LYS A 262 -35.52 -24.07 12.45
CA LYS A 262 -36.56 -23.89 13.48
C LYS A 262 -37.95 -23.64 12.91
N ARG A 263 -38.06 -22.99 11.74
CA ARG A 263 -39.32 -22.78 10.99
C ARG A 263 -39.87 -24.05 10.35
N ARG A 264 -39.04 -25.00 9.94
CA ARG A 264 -39.45 -26.30 9.36
C ARG A 264 -39.91 -27.31 10.40
N GLN A 265 -39.67 -27.07 11.67
CA GLN A 265 -40.05 -28.00 12.77
C GLN A 265 -41.35 -27.55 13.49
N ARG A 266 -41.94 -26.44 13.06
CA ARG A 266 -43.29 -25.98 13.46
C ARG A 266 -44.30 -26.19 12.32
#